data_a73ce5f0eb4b8d9554d5b2b7d17506bd
#
_entry.id   a73ce5f0eb4b8d9554d5b2b7d17506bd
#
_cell.length_a   1.000
_cell.length_b   1.000
_cell.length_c   1.000
_cell.angle_alpha   90.00
_cell.angle_beta   90.00
_cell.angle_gamma   90.00
#
_symmetry.space_group_name_H-M   'P 1'
#
loop_
_entity.id
_entity.type
_entity.pdbx_description
1 polymer ?
#
loop_
_entity_poly.entity_id
_entity_poly.type
_entity_poly.pdbx_seq_one_letter_code
_entity_poly.pdbx_strand_id
1 'polypeptide(L)'
;TINERIKLAIKWLIGQRVADNQEEVGKLLGYSNKSSFSQVINGKVPLPNDFIERLCSLNKNINKVWIIEEKGEMIYPQKTLITNTDVDKASSTKGIPYYDVDVTMGYDELPNDQTNIPNYYLHIPAFQNCDCAVPAYGRSMIPDINDGSIIAIKEVGLDSVLPGEAYLIITDDYRTVKYIRNCKDNPNKWRLVPKNLEEFDEMVIDKAKILRVFLVKGVITNKIL
;
A
#
# COMPACT_ATOMS: atom_id res chain seq x y z
N THR A 1 -6.83 -17.62 24.51
CA THR A 1 -5.71 -18.47 24.05
C THR A 1 -5.65 -18.52 22.53
N ILE A 2 -4.50 -18.91 21.96
CA ILE A 2 -4.35 -19.03 20.49
C ILE A 2 -5.32 -20.03 19.91
N ASN A 3 -5.61 -21.13 20.62
CA ASN A 3 -6.55 -22.16 20.18
C ASN A 3 -8.00 -21.65 20.12
N GLU A 4 -8.40 -20.77 21.01
CA GLU A 4 -9.72 -20.13 20.99
C GLU A 4 -9.84 -19.21 19.77
N ARG A 5 -8.80 -18.43 19.48
CA ARG A 5 -8.77 -17.56 18.30
C ARG A 5 -8.82 -18.38 17.00
N ILE A 6 -8.11 -19.48 16.92
CA ILE A 6 -8.20 -20.43 15.80
C ILE A 6 -9.63 -20.96 15.64
N LYS A 7 -10.31 -21.36 16.71
CA LYS A 7 -11.70 -21.84 16.66
C LYS A 7 -12.66 -20.75 16.18
N LEU A 8 -12.45 -19.50 16.61
CA LEU A 8 -13.24 -18.37 16.12
C LEU A 8 -13.04 -18.17 14.62
N ALA A 9 -11.81 -18.19 14.14
CA ALA A 9 -11.51 -18.08 12.71
C ALA A 9 -12.13 -19.22 11.89
N ILE A 10 -12.08 -20.47 12.39
CA ILE A 10 -12.74 -21.63 11.76
C ILE A 10 -14.26 -21.44 11.71
N LYS A 11 -14.88 -21.01 12.81
CA LYS A 11 -16.32 -20.74 12.86
C LYS A 11 -16.71 -19.65 11.86
N TRP A 12 -15.90 -18.63 11.73
CA TRP A 12 -16.12 -17.57 10.77
C TRP A 12 -16.01 -18.08 9.32
N LEU A 13 -14.99 -18.90 8.99
CA LEU A 13 -14.84 -19.53 7.66
C LEU A 13 -16.09 -20.34 7.26
N ILE A 14 -16.66 -21.10 8.20
CA ILE A 14 -17.91 -21.84 7.98
C ILE A 14 -19.05 -20.85 7.72
N GLY A 15 -19.15 -19.77 8.49
CA GLY A 15 -20.14 -18.71 8.26
C GLY A 15 -20.02 -18.04 6.91
N GLN A 16 -18.80 -17.94 6.35
CA GLN A 16 -18.52 -17.42 5.01
C GLN A 16 -18.71 -18.44 3.89
N ARG A 17 -19.17 -19.65 4.21
CA ARG A 17 -19.36 -20.77 3.25
C ARG A 17 -18.06 -21.18 2.53
N VAL A 18 -16.90 -20.98 3.15
CA VAL A 18 -15.62 -21.53 2.67
C VAL A 18 -15.60 -23.05 2.86
N ALA A 19 -16.30 -23.54 3.88
CA ALA A 19 -16.53 -24.94 4.17
C ALA A 19 -17.89 -25.10 4.88
N ASP A 20 -18.55 -26.24 4.74
CA ASP A 20 -19.86 -26.47 5.34
C ASP A 20 -19.76 -26.78 6.85
N ASN A 21 -18.63 -27.30 7.30
CA ASN A 21 -18.42 -27.69 8.69
C ASN A 21 -16.93 -27.74 9.06
N GLN A 22 -16.64 -27.93 10.35
CA GLN A 22 -15.29 -28.00 10.89
C GLN A 22 -14.45 -29.14 10.28
N GLU A 23 -15.04 -30.28 9.96
CA GLU A 23 -14.33 -31.41 9.34
C GLU A 23 -13.83 -31.03 7.95
N GLU A 24 -14.63 -30.35 7.19
CA GLU A 24 -14.26 -29.87 5.86
C GLU A 24 -13.16 -28.83 5.89
N VAL A 25 -13.20 -27.89 6.86
CA VAL A 25 -12.05 -26.99 7.11
C VAL A 25 -10.79 -27.82 7.39
N GLY A 26 -10.90 -28.90 8.18
CA GLY A 26 -9.77 -29.79 8.44
C GLY A 26 -9.22 -30.42 7.16
N LYS A 27 -10.08 -30.88 6.25
CA LYS A 27 -9.67 -31.43 4.94
C LYS A 27 -8.97 -30.37 4.07
N LEU A 28 -9.49 -29.16 4.02
CA LEU A 28 -8.86 -28.05 3.30
C LEU A 28 -7.46 -27.71 3.87
N LEU A 29 -7.27 -27.91 5.18
CA LEU A 29 -5.99 -27.76 5.85
C LEU A 29 -5.09 -29.01 5.78
N GLY A 30 -5.47 -30.03 4.99
CA GLY A 30 -4.68 -31.24 4.74
C GLY A 30 -4.80 -32.33 5.80
N TYR A 31 -5.81 -32.29 6.67
CA TYR A 31 -6.08 -33.37 7.65
C TYR A 31 -6.96 -34.46 7.03
N SER A 32 -6.49 -35.70 7.11
CA SER A 32 -7.20 -36.84 6.56
C SER A 32 -8.39 -37.30 7.40
N ASN A 33 -8.41 -36.95 8.70
CA ASN A 33 -9.51 -37.34 9.59
C ASN A 33 -9.86 -36.25 10.61
N LYS A 34 -11.13 -36.28 11.04
CA LYS A 34 -11.72 -35.32 11.98
C LYS A 34 -11.05 -35.36 13.36
N SER A 35 -10.61 -36.53 13.81
CA SER A 35 -10.03 -36.67 15.15
C SER A 35 -8.69 -35.97 15.26
N SER A 36 -7.80 -36.13 14.29
CA SER A 36 -6.49 -35.44 14.26
C SER A 36 -6.64 -33.94 14.23
N PHE A 37 -7.52 -33.41 13.39
CA PHE A 37 -7.80 -31.98 13.34
C PHE A 37 -8.37 -31.45 14.64
N SER A 38 -9.33 -32.18 15.24
CA SER A 38 -9.93 -31.82 16.52
C SER A 38 -8.91 -31.78 17.66
N GLN A 39 -7.95 -32.69 17.69
CA GLN A 39 -6.89 -32.71 18.70
C GLN A 39 -6.00 -31.46 18.61
N VAL A 40 -5.63 -31.03 17.39
CA VAL A 40 -4.81 -29.84 17.15
C VAL A 40 -5.53 -28.57 17.61
N ILE A 41 -6.76 -28.34 17.15
CA ILE A 41 -7.49 -27.11 17.48
C ILE A 41 -7.92 -27.03 18.96
N ASN A 42 -8.00 -28.19 19.64
CA ASN A 42 -8.27 -28.24 21.08
C ASN A 42 -6.98 -28.21 21.94
N GLY A 43 -5.80 -28.07 21.34
CA GLY A 43 -4.54 -27.98 22.06
C GLY A 43 -4.10 -29.27 22.70
N LYS A 44 -4.66 -30.44 22.31
CA LYS A 44 -4.24 -31.76 22.79
C LYS A 44 -2.95 -32.24 22.13
N VAL A 45 -2.61 -31.68 21.00
CA VAL A 45 -1.40 -31.89 20.21
C VAL A 45 -0.82 -30.53 19.84
N PRO A 46 0.51 -30.39 19.81
CA PRO A 46 1.14 -29.12 19.40
C PRO A 46 0.67 -28.65 18.03
N LEU A 47 0.54 -27.33 17.87
CA LEU A 47 0.16 -26.72 16.62
C LEU A 47 1.31 -26.84 15.61
N PRO A 48 1.09 -27.38 14.39
CA PRO A 48 2.13 -27.36 13.35
C PRO A 48 2.58 -25.95 13.00
N ASN A 49 3.86 -25.75 12.70
CA ASN A 49 4.45 -24.43 12.46
C ASN A 49 3.78 -23.66 11.30
N ASP A 50 3.30 -24.37 10.29
CA ASP A 50 2.64 -23.81 9.10
C ASP A 50 1.11 -23.74 9.21
N PHE A 51 0.54 -24.19 10.35
CA PHE A 51 -0.92 -24.28 10.52
C PHE A 51 -1.63 -22.94 10.34
N ILE A 52 -1.12 -21.88 10.97
CA ILE A 52 -1.74 -20.55 10.91
C ILE A 52 -1.65 -19.98 9.50
N GLU A 53 -0.55 -20.23 8.79
CA GLU A 53 -0.39 -19.81 7.39
C GLU A 53 -1.40 -20.48 6.49
N ARG A 54 -1.54 -21.81 6.61
CA ARG A 54 -2.55 -22.58 5.88
C ARG A 54 -3.96 -22.11 6.22
N LEU A 55 -4.27 -21.82 7.49
CA LEU A 55 -5.57 -21.31 7.89
C LEU A 55 -5.87 -19.94 7.26
N CYS A 56 -4.92 -19.01 7.29
CA CYS A 56 -5.07 -17.70 6.68
C CYS A 56 -5.12 -17.75 5.15
N SER A 57 -4.53 -18.77 4.52
CA SER A 57 -4.61 -18.96 3.06
C SER A 57 -6.01 -19.34 2.57
N LEU A 58 -6.85 -19.94 3.43
CA LEU A 58 -8.24 -20.27 3.09
C LEU A 58 -9.10 -19.01 2.88
N ASN A 59 -8.76 -17.90 3.56
CA ASN A 59 -9.38 -16.61 3.32
C ASN A 59 -8.43 -15.50 3.75
N LYS A 60 -8.03 -14.67 2.79
CA LYS A 60 -7.06 -13.56 2.99
C LYS A 60 -7.54 -12.47 3.97
N ASN A 61 -8.82 -12.46 4.32
CA ASN A 61 -9.36 -11.50 5.28
C ASN A 61 -9.06 -11.87 6.73
N ILE A 62 -8.59 -13.08 7.01
CA ILE A 62 -8.22 -13.50 8.38
C ILE A 62 -6.91 -12.83 8.78
N ASN A 63 -6.94 -12.11 9.89
CA ASN A 63 -5.77 -11.41 10.42
C ASN A 63 -4.85 -12.38 11.18
N LYS A 64 -3.70 -12.71 10.57
CA LYS A 64 -2.68 -13.57 11.18
C LYS A 64 -2.15 -13.03 12.49
N VAL A 65 -1.94 -11.70 12.58
CA VAL A 65 -1.42 -11.04 13.78
C VAL A 65 -2.42 -11.16 14.93
N TRP A 66 -3.71 -11.04 14.65
CA TRP A 66 -4.73 -11.25 15.68
C TRP A 66 -4.72 -12.69 16.20
N ILE A 67 -4.57 -13.70 15.32
CA ILE A 67 -4.49 -15.10 15.78
C ILE A 67 -3.29 -15.31 16.69
N ILE A 68 -2.11 -14.77 16.36
CA ILE A 68 -0.87 -14.99 17.10
C ILE A 68 -0.79 -14.11 18.35
N GLU A 69 -0.99 -12.80 18.20
CA GLU A 69 -0.66 -11.79 19.22
C GLU A 69 -1.89 -11.13 19.85
N GLU A 70 -3.10 -11.42 19.37
CA GLU A 70 -4.35 -10.78 19.83
C GLU A 70 -4.40 -9.26 19.56
N LYS A 71 -3.65 -8.80 18.55
CA LYS A 71 -3.63 -7.40 18.13
C LYS A 71 -4.52 -7.15 16.93
N GLY A 72 -5.32 -6.08 16.97
CA GLY A 72 -6.26 -5.70 15.91
C GLY A 72 -7.53 -6.55 15.91
N GLU A 73 -8.27 -6.49 14.82
CA GLU A 73 -9.52 -7.24 14.61
C GLU A 73 -9.23 -8.64 14.02
N MET A 74 -10.07 -9.64 14.34
CA MET A 74 -9.97 -11.00 13.82
C MET A 74 -9.98 -11.04 12.28
N ILE A 75 -10.79 -10.20 11.69
CA ILE A 75 -10.97 -10.06 10.26
C ILE A 75 -10.51 -8.66 9.88
N TYR A 76 -9.66 -8.57 8.86
CA TYR A 76 -9.41 -7.26 8.25
C TYR A 76 -10.75 -6.67 7.82
N PRO A 77 -11.04 -5.41 8.17
CA PRO A 77 -12.31 -4.79 7.82
C PRO A 77 -12.51 -4.91 6.32
N GLN A 78 -13.46 -5.73 5.93
CA GLN A 78 -13.92 -5.71 4.56
C GLN A 78 -14.52 -4.32 4.34
N LYS A 79 -13.99 -3.57 3.38
CA LYS A 79 -14.73 -2.43 2.85
C LYS A 79 -16.13 -2.94 2.54
N THR A 80 -17.07 -2.53 3.36
CA THR A 80 -18.49 -2.74 3.06
C THR A 80 -18.72 -2.06 1.70
N LEU A 81 -18.80 -2.87 0.66
CA LEU A 81 -19.42 -2.40 -0.57
C LEU A 81 -20.83 -2.04 -0.17
N ILE A 82 -21.09 -0.75 -0.07
CA ILE A 82 -22.47 -0.25 -0.04
C ILE A 82 -23.03 -0.66 -1.39
N THR A 83 -23.74 -1.80 -1.40
CA THR A 83 -24.58 -2.19 -2.52
C THR A 83 -25.79 -1.26 -2.52
N ASN A 84 -25.62 -0.06 -3.04
CA ASN A 84 -26.74 0.67 -3.58
C ASN A 84 -27.07 0.00 -4.90
N THR A 85 -28.02 -0.92 -4.89
CA THR A 85 -28.79 -1.31 -6.06
C THR A 85 -29.46 -0.04 -6.58
N ASP A 86 -28.85 0.54 -7.60
CA ASP A 86 -29.35 1.46 -8.61
C ASP A 86 -28.30 2.51 -9.03
N VAL A 87 -27.10 2.06 -9.44
CA VAL A 87 -26.29 2.84 -10.37
C VAL A 87 -25.63 1.85 -11.33
N ASP A 88 -26.41 1.44 -12.31
CA ASP A 88 -25.89 0.85 -13.55
C ASP A 88 -24.92 1.84 -14.19
N LYS A 89 -23.70 1.35 -14.48
CA LYS A 89 -22.65 1.99 -15.29
C LYS A 89 -21.77 3.06 -14.66
N ALA A 90 -21.35 2.90 -13.42
CA ALA A 90 -20.11 3.51 -12.99
C ALA A 90 -19.01 2.43 -13.06
N SER A 91 -18.11 2.56 -14.05
CA SER A 91 -16.92 1.74 -14.25
C SER A 91 -16.27 1.38 -12.90
N SER A 92 -15.92 0.11 -12.69
CA SER A 92 -15.12 -0.36 -11.58
C SER A 92 -13.78 0.37 -11.58
N THR A 93 -13.72 1.50 -10.89
CA THR A 93 -12.48 2.27 -10.78
C THR A 93 -11.54 1.50 -9.88
N LYS A 94 -10.51 0.92 -10.45
CA LYS A 94 -9.44 0.28 -9.70
C LYS A 94 -8.83 1.35 -8.78
N GLY A 95 -8.94 1.16 -7.46
CA GLY A 95 -8.31 2.08 -6.51
C GLY A 95 -6.79 2.02 -6.64
N ILE A 96 -6.12 3.16 -6.48
CA ILE A 96 -4.66 3.19 -6.38
C ILE A 96 -4.23 2.92 -4.93
N PRO A 97 -3.18 2.12 -4.69
CA PRO A 97 -2.69 1.85 -3.36
C PRO A 97 -2.11 3.11 -2.71
N TYR A 98 -2.41 3.34 -1.44
CA TYR A 98 -1.77 4.36 -0.63
C TYR A 98 -0.81 3.72 0.36
N TYR A 99 0.38 4.27 0.43
CA TYR A 99 1.42 3.86 1.35
C TYR A 99 1.77 5.04 2.25
N ASP A 100 1.56 4.86 3.57
CA ASP A 100 1.98 5.82 4.59
C ASP A 100 3.44 5.55 4.96
N VAL A 101 4.30 5.67 3.96
CA VAL A 101 5.74 5.56 4.16
C VAL A 101 6.30 6.97 4.31
N ASP A 102 7.02 7.18 5.39
CA ASP A 102 7.79 8.40 5.55
C ASP A 102 8.79 8.49 4.38
N VAL A 103 8.60 9.48 3.52
CA VAL A 103 9.39 9.67 2.29
C VAL A 103 10.89 9.88 2.61
N THR A 104 11.24 9.97 3.90
CA THR A 104 12.63 10.09 4.39
C THR A 104 13.30 8.75 4.68
N MET A 105 12.55 7.63 4.72
CA MET A 105 13.11 6.31 4.98
C MET A 105 13.60 5.58 3.72
N GLY A 106 14.60 4.74 3.90
CA GLY A 106 15.48 4.07 2.93
C GLY A 106 14.91 3.56 1.59
N TYR A 107 15.81 3.22 0.69
CA TYR A 107 15.64 2.88 -0.72
C TYR A 107 14.63 1.74 -1.00
N ASP A 108 14.43 0.80 -0.07
CA ASP A 108 13.71 -0.46 -0.29
C ASP A 108 12.19 -0.40 -0.06
N GLU A 109 11.63 0.73 0.36
CA GLU A 109 10.24 0.79 0.85
C GLU A 109 9.20 1.40 -0.10
N LEU A 110 9.58 1.88 -1.29
CA LEU A 110 8.58 2.18 -2.31
C LEU A 110 8.18 0.89 -3.04
N PRO A 111 6.91 0.77 -3.44
CA PRO A 111 6.34 -0.50 -3.81
C PRO A 111 7.15 -1.23 -4.87
N ASN A 112 7.86 -2.25 -4.42
CA ASN A 112 8.30 -3.35 -5.23
C ASN A 112 7.34 -4.51 -4.94
N ASP A 113 6.78 -5.09 -5.93
CA ASP A 113 5.58 -5.95 -6.03
C ASP A 113 5.32 -7.01 -4.94
N GLN A 114 6.16 -7.19 -3.92
CA GLN A 114 6.05 -8.36 -3.06
C GLN A 114 6.12 -8.13 -1.53
N THR A 115 6.46 -6.95 -1.05
CA THR A 115 6.71 -6.75 0.40
C THR A 115 5.89 -5.65 1.08
N ASN A 116 5.33 -4.69 0.36
CA ASN A 116 4.61 -3.58 0.97
C ASN A 116 3.09 -3.72 0.83
N ILE A 117 2.42 -3.96 1.95
CA ILE A 117 0.97 -3.98 2.02
C ILE A 117 0.48 -2.53 2.06
N PRO A 118 -0.40 -2.09 1.12
CA PRO A 118 -0.95 -0.74 1.16
C PRO A 118 -1.76 -0.50 2.44
N ASN A 119 -1.65 0.67 3.03
CA ASN A 119 -2.46 1.06 4.19
C ASN A 119 -3.95 1.10 3.81
N TYR A 120 -4.27 1.60 2.62
CA TYR A 120 -5.61 1.60 2.03
C TYR A 120 -5.55 1.86 0.52
N TYR A 121 -6.71 1.88 -0.16
CA TYR A 121 -6.82 2.21 -1.59
C TYR A 121 -7.62 3.49 -1.78
N LEU A 122 -7.14 4.38 -2.65
CA LEU A 122 -7.84 5.59 -3.05
C LEU A 122 -8.64 5.34 -4.34
N HIS A 123 -9.94 5.58 -4.29
CA HIS A 123 -10.85 5.42 -5.43
C HIS A 123 -11.19 6.79 -6.03
N ILE A 124 -10.24 7.36 -6.76
CA ILE A 124 -10.39 8.66 -7.42
C ILE A 124 -10.27 8.44 -8.93
N PRO A 125 -11.31 8.69 -9.73
CA PRO A 125 -11.29 8.43 -11.17
C PRO A 125 -10.12 9.08 -11.91
N ALA A 126 -9.75 10.30 -11.53
CA ALA A 126 -8.63 11.03 -12.13
C ALA A 126 -7.26 10.36 -11.92
N PHE A 127 -7.12 9.47 -10.92
CA PHE A 127 -5.85 8.85 -10.53
C PHE A 127 -5.74 7.38 -10.90
N GLN A 128 -6.67 6.83 -11.66
CA GLN A 128 -6.68 5.41 -12.03
C GLN A 128 -5.40 4.91 -12.73
N ASN A 129 -4.71 5.83 -13.42
CA ASN A 129 -3.47 5.53 -14.14
C ASN A 129 -2.21 5.84 -13.32
N CYS A 130 -2.35 6.10 -12.02
CA CYS A 130 -1.24 6.26 -11.09
C CYS A 130 -0.86 4.90 -10.52
N ASP A 131 0.41 4.74 -10.18
CA ASP A 131 0.91 3.48 -9.61
C ASP A 131 0.60 3.40 -8.11
N CYS A 132 0.73 4.53 -7.41
CA CYS A 132 0.38 4.65 -6.00
C CYS A 132 0.15 6.10 -5.57
N ALA A 133 -0.22 6.26 -4.29
CA ALA A 133 -0.25 7.54 -3.60
C ALA A 133 0.59 7.46 -2.32
N VAL A 134 1.28 8.55 -2.01
CA VAL A 134 2.17 8.67 -0.84
C VAL A 134 2.01 10.06 -0.21
N PRO A 135 2.31 10.24 1.10
CA PRO A 135 2.35 11.55 1.70
C PRO A 135 3.55 12.35 1.18
N ALA A 136 3.39 13.65 1.03
CA ALA A 136 4.45 14.60 0.70
C ALA A 136 4.70 15.49 1.91
N TYR A 137 5.90 15.45 2.46
CA TYR A 137 6.32 16.25 3.59
C TYR A 137 7.26 17.38 3.16
N GLY A 138 7.23 18.47 3.92
CA GLY A 138 8.07 19.62 3.71
C GLY A 138 7.38 20.79 2.99
N ARG A 139 8.02 21.97 3.06
CA ARG A 139 7.44 23.24 2.61
C ARG A 139 7.97 23.73 1.27
N SER A 140 8.89 22.99 0.65
CA SER A 140 9.58 23.44 -0.57
C SER A 140 8.67 23.56 -1.79
N MET A 141 7.50 22.91 -1.76
CA MET A 141 6.54 22.91 -2.87
C MET A 141 5.26 23.72 -2.56
N ILE A 142 5.20 24.42 -1.43
CA ILE A 142 4.10 25.34 -1.11
C ILE A 142 4.10 26.50 -2.12
N PRO A 143 2.92 26.95 -2.60
CA PRO A 143 1.57 26.54 -2.23
C PRO A 143 1.00 25.39 -3.07
N ASP A 144 1.72 24.86 -4.04
CA ASP A 144 1.20 23.85 -4.98
C ASP A 144 1.00 22.49 -4.28
N ILE A 145 1.92 22.12 -3.38
CA ILE A 145 1.85 20.92 -2.54
C ILE A 145 2.14 21.32 -1.10
N ASN A 146 1.12 21.29 -0.25
CA ASN A 146 1.27 21.63 1.17
C ASN A 146 1.89 20.46 1.93
N ASP A 147 2.55 20.78 3.05
CA ASP A 147 3.08 19.77 3.97
C ASP A 147 1.97 18.80 4.43
N GLY A 148 2.25 17.49 4.39
CA GLY A 148 1.28 16.44 4.71
C GLY A 148 0.21 16.20 3.64
N SER A 149 0.30 16.83 2.46
CA SER A 149 -0.57 16.48 1.33
C SER A 149 -0.28 15.07 0.82
N ILE A 150 -1.29 14.42 0.25
CA ILE A 150 -1.11 13.14 -0.44
C ILE A 150 -0.90 13.41 -1.92
N ILE A 151 0.16 12.88 -2.50
CA ILE A 151 0.44 12.96 -3.93
C ILE A 151 0.16 11.62 -4.61
N ALA A 152 -0.58 11.64 -5.72
CA ALA A 152 -0.77 10.48 -6.60
C ALA A 152 0.34 10.50 -7.66
N ILE A 153 1.11 9.43 -7.76
CA ILE A 153 2.34 9.38 -8.54
C ILE A 153 2.33 8.23 -9.55
N LYS A 154 3.04 8.44 -10.65
CA LYS A 154 3.26 7.45 -11.70
C LYS A 154 4.75 7.38 -12.03
N GLU A 155 5.34 6.19 -11.96
CA GLU A 155 6.72 5.97 -12.36
C GLU A 155 6.89 6.21 -13.86
N VAL A 156 7.96 6.89 -14.23
CA VAL A 156 8.32 7.16 -15.61
C VAL A 156 9.81 6.91 -15.82
N GLY A 157 10.20 6.53 -17.03
CA GLY A 157 11.61 6.45 -17.39
C GLY A 157 12.24 7.84 -17.46
N LEU A 158 13.54 7.93 -17.22
CA LEU A 158 14.28 9.20 -17.30
C LEU A 158 14.13 9.88 -18.67
N ASP A 159 14.03 9.09 -19.74
CA ASP A 159 13.84 9.60 -21.10
C ASP A 159 12.43 10.17 -21.34
N SER A 160 11.48 9.84 -20.47
CA SER A 160 10.09 10.27 -20.54
C SER A 160 9.78 11.47 -19.64
N VAL A 161 10.79 12.03 -18.96
CA VAL A 161 10.62 13.19 -18.10
C VAL A 161 10.35 14.44 -18.92
N LEU A 162 9.24 15.08 -18.64
CA LEU A 162 8.84 16.37 -19.26
C LEU A 162 9.30 17.51 -18.35
N PRO A 163 10.25 18.35 -18.81
CA PRO A 163 10.68 19.50 -18.05
C PRO A 163 9.53 20.48 -17.83
N GLY A 164 9.33 20.87 -16.57
CA GLY A 164 8.23 21.77 -16.21
C GLY A 164 7.22 21.17 -15.26
N GLU A 165 7.14 19.85 -15.21
CA GLU A 165 6.24 19.12 -14.33
C GLU A 165 6.89 18.83 -12.97
N ALA A 166 6.05 18.54 -11.96
CA ALA A 166 6.48 18.14 -10.63
C ALA A 166 6.73 16.63 -10.57
N TYR A 167 7.83 16.23 -9.96
CA TYR A 167 8.25 14.85 -9.81
C TYR A 167 8.67 14.53 -8.38
N LEU A 168 8.33 13.34 -7.90
CA LEU A 168 9.03 12.70 -6.81
C LEU A 168 10.30 12.05 -7.40
N ILE A 169 11.44 12.46 -6.88
CA ILE A 169 12.77 12.04 -7.34
C ILE A 169 13.43 11.26 -6.22
N ILE A 170 13.96 10.08 -6.53
CA ILE A 170 14.65 9.20 -5.60
C ILE A 170 16.09 9.07 -6.04
N THR A 171 16.98 9.33 -5.12
CA THR A 171 18.43 9.13 -5.24
C THR A 171 18.92 8.17 -4.15
N ASP A 172 20.20 7.82 -4.13
CA ASP A 172 20.79 7.03 -3.04
C ASP A 172 20.71 7.75 -1.69
N ASP A 173 20.79 9.10 -1.71
CA ASP A 173 20.97 9.90 -0.48
C ASP A 173 19.65 10.48 0.04
N TYR A 174 18.69 10.77 -0.85
CA TYR A 174 17.47 11.47 -0.46
C TYR A 174 16.32 11.26 -1.45
N ARG A 175 15.14 11.61 -0.98
CA ARG A 175 13.92 11.72 -1.78
C ARG A 175 13.40 13.15 -1.72
N THR A 176 12.89 13.65 -2.82
CA THR A 176 12.37 15.01 -2.85
C THR A 176 11.32 15.19 -3.94
N VAL A 177 10.37 16.08 -3.69
CA VAL A 177 9.42 16.52 -4.72
C VAL A 177 9.87 17.90 -5.20
N LYS A 178 10.11 18.03 -6.51
CA LYS A 178 10.53 19.28 -7.15
C LYS A 178 9.99 19.35 -8.58
N TYR A 179 9.97 20.55 -9.13
CA TYR A 179 9.86 20.72 -10.58
C TYR A 179 11.19 20.36 -11.23
N ILE A 180 11.15 19.53 -12.28
CA ILE A 180 12.34 19.25 -13.08
C ILE A 180 12.43 20.28 -14.21
N ARG A 181 13.61 20.88 -14.39
CA ARG A 181 13.94 21.79 -15.47
C ARG A 181 15.22 21.36 -16.16
N ASN A 182 15.34 21.65 -17.46
CA ASN A 182 16.58 21.44 -18.18
C ASN A 182 17.70 22.33 -17.64
N CYS A 183 18.92 21.79 -17.55
CA CYS A 183 20.11 22.56 -17.34
C CYS A 183 20.63 23.01 -18.70
N LYS A 184 20.69 24.32 -18.95
CA LYS A 184 21.07 24.88 -20.25
C LYS A 184 22.51 24.53 -20.63
N ASP A 185 23.38 24.46 -19.63
CA ASP A 185 24.81 24.29 -19.81
C ASP A 185 25.25 22.81 -19.83
N ASN A 186 24.39 21.89 -19.43
CA ASN A 186 24.71 20.48 -19.40
C ASN A 186 23.47 19.60 -19.59
N PRO A 187 23.35 18.88 -20.73
CA PRO A 187 22.21 18.03 -21.03
C PRO A 187 22.11 16.78 -20.12
N ASN A 188 23.21 16.38 -19.45
CA ASN A 188 23.24 15.26 -18.51
C ASN A 188 22.80 15.64 -17.10
N LYS A 189 22.42 16.91 -16.88
CA LYS A 189 21.95 17.41 -15.58
C LYS A 189 20.54 17.95 -15.67
N TRP A 190 19.85 17.90 -14.53
CA TRP A 190 18.60 18.60 -14.31
C TRP A 190 18.71 19.61 -13.19
N ARG A 191 17.93 20.67 -13.30
CA ARG A 191 17.66 21.60 -12.22
C ARG A 191 16.37 21.15 -11.52
N LEU A 192 16.48 20.96 -10.22
CA LEU A 192 15.38 20.63 -9.34
C LEU A 192 14.92 21.92 -8.66
N VAL A 193 13.78 22.44 -9.11
CA VAL A 193 13.31 23.76 -8.71
C VAL A 193 12.19 23.62 -7.70
N PRO A 194 12.32 24.17 -6.48
CA PRO A 194 11.22 24.25 -5.54
C PRO A 194 10.16 25.25 -6.02
N LYS A 195 8.93 25.12 -5.56
CA LYS A 195 7.90 26.14 -5.77
C LYS A 195 8.10 27.33 -4.83
N ASN A 196 8.44 27.05 -3.59
CA ASN A 196 8.74 28.05 -2.56
C ASN A 196 10.19 28.52 -2.69
N LEU A 197 10.43 29.44 -3.62
CA LEU A 197 11.75 30.04 -3.86
C LEU A 197 12.16 31.08 -2.80
N GLU A 198 11.24 31.49 -1.92
CA GLU A 198 11.56 32.43 -0.85
C GLU A 198 12.39 31.76 0.27
N GLU A 199 12.12 30.45 0.51
CA GLU A 199 12.78 29.70 1.60
C GLU A 199 13.75 28.62 1.08
N PHE A 200 13.68 28.24 -0.18
CA PHE A 200 14.42 27.09 -0.73
C PHE A 200 15.10 27.43 -2.05
N ASP A 201 16.36 27.07 -2.16
CA ASP A 201 17.14 27.21 -3.38
C ASP A 201 16.88 26.05 -4.36
N GLU A 202 17.13 26.31 -5.65
CA GLU A 202 17.18 25.25 -6.64
C GLU A 202 18.46 24.41 -6.51
N MET A 203 18.36 23.16 -6.91
CA MET A 203 19.47 22.21 -6.90
C MET A 203 19.78 21.74 -8.31
N VAL A 204 21.03 21.43 -8.59
CA VAL A 204 21.47 20.78 -9.85
C VAL A 204 21.87 19.35 -9.54
N ILE A 205 21.31 18.38 -10.28
CA ILE A 205 21.61 16.97 -10.09
C ILE A 205 22.06 16.33 -11.41
N ASP A 206 23.01 15.41 -11.34
CA ASP A 206 23.33 14.55 -12.47
C ASP A 206 22.23 13.50 -12.64
N LYS A 207 21.77 13.30 -13.89
CA LYS A 207 20.74 12.31 -14.22
C LYS A 207 21.12 10.90 -13.79
N ALA A 208 22.43 10.59 -13.83
CA ALA A 208 22.98 9.30 -13.42
C ALA A 208 22.82 8.99 -11.91
N LYS A 209 22.58 10.02 -11.07
CA LYS A 209 22.34 9.83 -9.64
C LYS A 209 20.89 9.56 -9.30
N ILE A 210 20.01 9.66 -10.28
CA ILE A 210 18.57 9.43 -10.07
C ILE A 210 18.29 7.94 -10.27
N LEU A 211 17.80 7.31 -9.23
CA LEU A 211 17.43 5.90 -9.24
C LEU A 211 16.04 5.68 -9.83
N ARG A 212 15.07 6.48 -9.36
CA ARG A 212 13.68 6.43 -9.83
C ARG A 212 13.08 7.82 -9.87
N VAL A 213 12.17 8.02 -10.79
CA VAL A 213 11.43 9.28 -10.95
C VAL A 213 9.95 9.00 -11.18
N PHE A 214 9.10 9.71 -10.45
CA PHE A 214 7.65 9.56 -10.53
C PHE A 214 7.01 10.92 -10.83
N LEU A 215 6.24 10.97 -11.90
CA LEU A 215 5.42 12.13 -12.23
C LEU A 215 4.30 12.30 -11.19
N VAL A 216 4.18 13.47 -10.60
CA VAL A 216 3.05 13.82 -9.74
C VAL A 216 1.83 14.10 -10.62
N LYS A 217 0.83 13.24 -10.57
CA LYS A 217 -0.39 13.33 -11.38
C LYS A 217 -1.49 14.13 -10.69
N GLY A 218 -1.40 14.26 -9.38
CA GLY A 218 -2.37 15.04 -8.61
C GLY A 218 -2.02 15.12 -7.15
N VAL A 219 -2.68 16.03 -6.47
CA VAL A 219 -2.46 16.35 -5.05
C VAL A 219 -3.82 16.34 -4.33
N ILE A 220 -3.87 15.70 -3.18
CA ILE A 220 -5.00 15.74 -2.26
C ILE A 220 -4.51 16.47 -1.02
N THR A 221 -5.05 17.65 -0.79
CA THR A 221 -4.70 18.48 0.35
C THR A 221 -5.84 18.51 1.35
N ASN A 222 -5.55 18.23 2.60
CA ASN A 222 -6.49 18.44 3.70
C ASN A 222 -6.37 19.87 4.16
N LYS A 223 -7.40 20.69 3.93
CA LYS A 223 -7.43 22.09 4.38
C LYS A 223 -8.40 22.20 5.55
N ILE A 224 -7.87 22.42 6.75
CA ILE A 224 -8.68 22.80 7.91
C ILE A 224 -9.00 24.29 7.75
N LEU A 225 -10.29 24.61 7.65
CA LEU A 225 -10.82 25.98 7.55
C LEU A 225 -11.10 26.54 8.94
#